data_8385cbb7f38d356f2b31b38bc6cd9f8c
#
_entry.id   8385cbb7f38d356f2b31b38bc6cd9f8c
#
_cell.length_a   1.000
_cell.length_b   1.000
_cell.length_c   1.000
_cell.angle_alpha   90.00
_cell.angle_beta   90.00
_cell.angle_gamma   90.00
#
_symmetry.space_group_name_H-M   'P 1'
#
loop_
_entity.id
_entity.type
_entity.pdbx_description
1 polymer ?
#
loop_
_entity_poly.entity_id
_entity_poly.type
_entity_poly.pdbx_seq_one_letter_code
_entity_poly.pdbx_strand_id
1 'polypeptide(L)'
;MSLHPTLARVTDRIRDRSASTRAAYLDRVAKAASQGPARAHLSCGNQAHAYAAMTADKPALAAVRAPNIGVVTAYNDMLSAHQPYEHYPELIRATARRLGATAQVAGGVPAMCDGVTQGRAGMELSLFSRDVIALAAGIALSHNVFDAGLYLGVCDKIVPGLIIAAATFGHLPAVFVPAGPMPSGLPNDEKSRVRNAYANGTASRADLMAAEMASYHGIGTCTFYGTANTKDRKSVV
;
A
#
# COMPACT_ATOMS: atom_id res chain seq x y z
N MET A 1 -31.12 6.74 -12.67
CA MET A 1 -30.49 7.81 -13.50
C MET A 1 -29.82 7.17 -14.68
N SER A 2 -30.08 7.65 -15.91
CA SER A 2 -29.39 7.17 -17.12
C SER A 2 -28.03 7.85 -17.25
N LEU A 3 -26.99 7.11 -17.65
CA LEU A 3 -25.69 7.68 -17.94
C LEU A 3 -25.77 8.66 -19.12
N HIS A 4 -24.95 9.70 -19.08
CA HIS A 4 -24.81 10.60 -20.23
C HIS A 4 -24.39 9.77 -21.47
N PRO A 5 -24.95 10.01 -22.69
CA PRO A 5 -24.69 9.18 -23.87
C PRO A 5 -23.22 9.01 -24.21
N THR A 6 -22.40 10.05 -24.01
CA THR A 6 -20.95 9.98 -24.24
C THR A 6 -20.26 9.02 -23.26
N LEU A 7 -20.66 9.05 -21.99
CA LEU A 7 -20.11 8.13 -20.97
C LEU A 7 -20.51 6.70 -21.27
N ALA A 8 -21.77 6.46 -21.63
CA ALA A 8 -22.26 5.12 -22.01
C ALA A 8 -21.44 4.56 -23.18
N ARG A 9 -21.29 5.33 -24.26
CA ARG A 9 -20.50 4.93 -25.43
C ARG A 9 -19.04 4.63 -25.12
N VAL A 10 -18.39 5.44 -24.27
CA VAL A 10 -17.00 5.21 -23.87
C VAL A 10 -16.90 3.95 -23.01
N THR A 11 -17.82 3.76 -22.09
CA THR A 11 -17.87 2.57 -21.23
C THR A 11 -18.05 1.30 -22.05
N ASP A 12 -18.96 1.30 -23.01
CA ASP A 12 -19.19 0.15 -23.89
C ASP A 12 -17.94 -0.17 -24.71
N ARG A 13 -17.29 0.84 -25.28
CA ARG A 13 -16.02 0.64 -26.01
C ARG A 13 -14.90 0.07 -25.14
N ILE A 14 -14.80 0.49 -23.88
CA ILE A 14 -13.82 -0.06 -22.93
C ILE A 14 -14.16 -1.51 -22.62
N ARG A 15 -15.44 -1.82 -22.39
CA ARG A 15 -15.92 -3.18 -22.12
C ARG A 15 -15.60 -4.12 -23.28
N ASP A 16 -15.94 -3.73 -24.50
CA ASP A 16 -15.72 -4.53 -25.70
C ASP A 16 -14.22 -4.78 -25.93
N ARG A 17 -13.40 -3.74 -25.82
CA ARG A 17 -11.94 -3.85 -25.97
C ARG A 17 -11.30 -4.78 -24.95
N SER A 18 -11.80 -4.79 -23.70
CA SER A 18 -11.24 -5.57 -22.61
C SER A 18 -11.89 -6.95 -22.43
N ALA A 19 -12.92 -7.29 -23.18
CA ALA A 19 -13.77 -8.45 -22.94
C ALA A 19 -12.96 -9.76 -22.82
N SER A 20 -12.08 -10.05 -23.77
CA SER A 20 -11.30 -11.29 -23.79
C SER A 20 -10.26 -11.35 -22.64
N THR A 21 -9.54 -10.27 -22.43
CA THR A 21 -8.52 -10.20 -21.34
C THR A 21 -9.17 -10.23 -19.97
N ARG A 22 -10.34 -9.59 -19.84
CA ARG A 22 -11.13 -9.62 -18.60
C ARG A 22 -11.67 -11.02 -18.31
N ALA A 23 -12.19 -11.72 -19.31
CA ALA A 23 -12.68 -13.08 -19.17
C ALA A 23 -11.55 -14.02 -18.73
N ALA A 24 -10.40 -13.97 -19.39
CA ALA A 24 -9.23 -14.77 -19.02
C ALA A 24 -8.73 -14.50 -17.60
N TYR A 25 -8.76 -13.22 -17.17
CA TYR A 25 -8.41 -12.84 -15.81
C TYR A 25 -9.38 -13.43 -14.78
N LEU A 26 -10.69 -13.30 -15.02
CA LEU A 26 -11.72 -13.81 -14.12
C LEU A 26 -11.68 -15.33 -14.01
N ASP A 27 -11.47 -16.04 -15.12
CA ASP A 27 -11.31 -17.50 -15.14
C ASP A 27 -10.10 -17.93 -14.30
N ARG A 28 -8.95 -17.28 -14.46
CA ARG A 28 -7.75 -17.54 -13.64
C ARG A 28 -8.01 -17.34 -12.15
N VAL A 29 -8.68 -16.24 -11.78
CA VAL A 29 -9.01 -15.94 -10.38
C VAL A 29 -9.99 -16.98 -9.82
N ALA A 30 -11.05 -17.31 -10.57
CA ALA A 30 -12.03 -18.31 -10.17
C ALA A 30 -11.39 -19.69 -9.98
N LYS A 31 -10.50 -20.10 -10.90
CA LYS A 31 -9.75 -21.36 -10.81
C LYS A 31 -8.88 -21.40 -9.58
N ALA A 32 -8.14 -20.33 -9.27
CA ALA A 32 -7.32 -20.26 -8.07
C ALA A 32 -8.19 -20.32 -6.79
N ALA A 33 -9.30 -19.59 -6.76
CA ALA A 33 -10.22 -19.60 -5.63
C ALA A 33 -10.83 -21.00 -5.36
N SER A 34 -11.15 -21.73 -6.42
CA SER A 34 -11.75 -23.08 -6.30
C SER A 34 -10.82 -24.12 -5.71
N GLN A 35 -9.52 -23.88 -5.69
CA GLN A 35 -8.53 -24.78 -5.10
C GLN A 35 -8.45 -24.68 -3.56
N GLY A 36 -9.12 -23.69 -2.96
CA GLY A 36 -9.03 -23.42 -1.53
C GLY A 36 -7.67 -22.81 -1.12
N PRO A 37 -7.33 -22.82 0.17
CA PRO A 37 -6.10 -22.22 0.67
C PRO A 37 -4.85 -22.84 0.05
N ALA A 38 -4.07 -22.06 -0.69
CA ALA A 38 -2.87 -22.53 -1.38
C ALA A 38 -1.87 -23.21 -0.42
N ARG A 39 -1.78 -22.72 0.83
CA ARG A 39 -0.92 -23.28 1.86
C ARG A 39 -1.26 -24.73 2.26
N ALA A 40 -2.50 -25.16 2.03
CA ALA A 40 -2.90 -26.55 2.30
C ALA A 40 -2.26 -27.54 1.32
N HIS A 41 -1.81 -27.07 0.17
CA HIS A 41 -1.16 -27.87 -0.88
C HIS A 41 0.37 -27.84 -0.78
N LEU A 42 0.94 -27.11 0.16
CA LEU A 42 2.39 -27.07 0.39
C LEU A 42 2.86 -28.38 1.05
N SER A 43 4.04 -28.85 0.66
CA SER A 43 4.68 -29.99 1.32
C SER A 43 4.97 -29.68 2.80
N CYS A 44 5.13 -30.75 3.62
CA CYS A 44 5.49 -30.57 5.03
C CYS A 44 6.79 -29.75 5.20
N GLY A 45 7.76 -29.95 4.32
CA GLY A 45 9.01 -29.17 4.33
C GLY A 45 8.78 -27.69 4.03
N ASN A 46 7.97 -27.36 3.01
CA ASN A 46 7.62 -25.98 2.70
C ASN A 46 6.90 -25.29 3.86
N GLN A 47 5.92 -25.99 4.47
CA GLN A 47 5.19 -25.46 5.63
C GLN A 47 6.12 -25.26 6.84
N ALA A 48 7.03 -26.20 7.10
CA ALA A 48 7.98 -26.10 8.18
C ALA A 48 8.88 -24.87 8.04
N HIS A 49 9.37 -24.58 6.83
CA HIS A 49 10.13 -23.36 6.54
C HIS A 49 9.29 -22.09 6.71
N ALA A 50 8.08 -22.07 6.11
CA ALA A 50 7.20 -20.90 6.13
C ALA A 50 6.79 -20.49 7.55
N TYR A 51 6.62 -21.46 8.47
CA TYR A 51 6.12 -21.21 9.81
C TYR A 51 7.19 -21.27 10.90
N ALA A 52 8.45 -21.48 10.54
CA ALA A 52 9.54 -21.62 11.51
C ALA A 52 9.62 -20.44 12.49
N ALA A 53 9.45 -19.21 11.96
CA ALA A 53 9.52 -17.99 12.76
C ALA A 53 8.22 -17.62 13.51
N MET A 54 7.13 -18.42 13.34
CA MET A 54 5.82 -18.11 13.92
C MET A 54 5.65 -18.55 15.38
N THR A 55 6.65 -19.22 15.93
CA THR A 55 6.70 -19.61 17.35
C THR A 55 5.39 -20.18 17.88
N ALA A 56 4.66 -19.43 18.70
CA ALA A 56 3.41 -19.84 19.33
C ALA A 56 2.25 -20.08 18.34
N ASP A 57 2.25 -19.43 17.17
CA ASP A 57 1.19 -19.58 16.16
C ASP A 57 1.41 -20.82 15.25
N LYS A 58 2.61 -21.39 15.26
CA LYS A 58 2.99 -22.52 14.39
C LYS A 58 2.03 -23.70 14.44
N PRO A 59 1.56 -24.17 15.61
CA PRO A 59 0.63 -25.31 15.66
C PRO A 59 -0.72 -25.04 14.97
N ALA A 60 -1.25 -23.83 15.10
CA ALA A 60 -2.51 -23.43 14.48
C ALA A 60 -2.37 -23.37 12.95
N LEU A 61 -1.24 -22.87 12.45
CA LEU A 61 -0.93 -22.82 11.02
C LEU A 61 -0.72 -24.20 10.41
N ALA A 62 0.07 -25.05 11.06
CA ALA A 62 0.34 -26.41 10.60
C ALA A 62 -0.93 -27.28 10.53
N ALA A 63 -1.89 -27.03 11.42
CA ALA A 63 -3.19 -27.71 11.41
C ALA A 63 -4.17 -27.16 10.36
N VAL A 64 -3.81 -26.14 9.61
CA VAL A 64 -4.64 -25.43 8.61
C VAL A 64 -5.97 -24.91 9.20
N ARG A 65 -6.03 -24.71 10.52
CA ARG A 65 -7.26 -24.31 11.22
C ARG A 65 -7.45 -22.80 11.30
N ALA A 66 -6.34 -22.05 11.36
CA ALA A 66 -6.38 -20.60 11.45
C ALA A 66 -6.04 -19.98 10.08
N PRO A 67 -6.83 -19.02 9.59
CA PRO A 67 -6.42 -18.22 8.44
C PRO A 67 -5.09 -17.49 8.71
N ASN A 68 -4.22 -17.40 7.71
CA ASN A 68 -2.95 -16.69 7.80
C ASN A 68 -2.96 -15.44 6.93
N ILE A 69 -2.85 -14.28 7.55
CA ILE A 69 -2.90 -12.99 6.88
C ILE A 69 -1.48 -12.53 6.55
N GLY A 70 -1.22 -12.26 5.27
CA GLY A 70 0.02 -11.66 4.81
C GLY A 70 -0.01 -10.14 4.95
N VAL A 71 0.94 -9.57 5.66
CA VAL A 71 1.10 -8.11 5.79
C VAL A 71 2.21 -7.65 4.87
N VAL A 72 1.87 -6.86 3.87
CA VAL A 72 2.84 -6.16 2.99
C VAL A 72 2.90 -4.71 3.44
N THR A 73 4.07 -4.24 3.84
CA THR A 73 4.22 -2.92 4.44
C THR A 73 5.22 -2.05 3.69
N ALA A 74 4.91 -0.76 3.55
CA ALA A 74 5.81 0.26 3.05
C ALA A 74 6.48 1.06 4.18
N TYR A 75 6.53 0.51 5.40
CA TYR A 75 7.18 1.15 6.54
C TYR A 75 8.61 1.57 6.22
N ASN A 76 8.94 2.78 6.60
CA ASN A 76 10.29 3.30 6.72
C ASN A 76 10.28 4.58 7.59
N ASP A 77 11.42 4.95 8.17
CA ASP A 77 11.58 6.13 9.01
C ASP A 77 11.77 7.42 8.22
N MET A 78 12.18 7.30 6.95
CA MET A 78 12.53 8.46 6.12
C MET A 78 11.31 9.27 5.69
N LEU A 79 10.18 8.60 5.47
CA LEU A 79 8.96 9.23 4.95
C LEU A 79 7.91 9.33 6.05
N SER A 80 7.55 10.54 6.43
CA SER A 80 6.54 10.80 7.46
C SER A 80 5.22 10.06 7.23
N ALA A 81 4.83 9.89 5.97
CA ALA A 81 3.60 9.18 5.61
C ALA A 81 3.62 7.68 5.92
N HIS A 82 4.80 7.06 6.01
CA HIS A 82 4.96 5.61 6.17
C HIS A 82 5.49 5.21 7.54
N GLN A 83 6.04 6.17 8.29
CA GLN A 83 6.53 5.93 9.64
C GLN A 83 5.47 5.35 10.60
N PRO A 84 4.18 5.74 10.57
CA PRO A 84 3.18 5.16 11.46
C PRO A 84 3.00 3.65 11.33
N TYR A 85 3.42 3.04 10.22
CA TYR A 85 3.31 1.60 10.03
C TYR A 85 4.27 0.76 10.88
N GLU A 86 5.22 1.38 11.60
CA GLU A 86 6.18 0.69 12.47
C GLU A 86 5.50 -0.33 13.40
N HIS A 87 4.43 0.09 14.07
CA HIS A 87 3.76 -0.72 15.08
C HIS A 87 2.52 -1.49 14.57
N TYR A 88 2.09 -1.25 13.32
CA TYR A 88 0.91 -1.90 12.77
C TYR A 88 1.02 -3.42 12.69
N PRO A 89 2.17 -4.02 12.30
CA PRO A 89 2.29 -5.47 12.28
C PRO A 89 2.05 -6.14 13.63
N GLU A 90 2.47 -5.52 14.72
CA GLU A 90 2.24 -6.05 16.06
C GLU A 90 0.76 -6.00 16.45
N LEU A 91 0.11 -4.87 16.21
CA LEU A 91 -1.32 -4.70 16.43
C LEU A 91 -2.14 -5.69 15.59
N ILE A 92 -1.77 -5.88 14.33
CA ILE A 92 -2.42 -6.82 13.42
C ILE A 92 -2.28 -8.25 13.93
N ARG A 93 -1.09 -8.69 14.33
CA ARG A 93 -0.87 -10.02 14.90
C ARG A 93 -1.70 -10.25 16.17
N ALA A 94 -1.70 -9.30 17.08
CA ALA A 94 -2.48 -9.39 18.31
C ALA A 94 -3.98 -9.48 18.02
N THR A 95 -4.47 -8.70 17.07
CA THR A 95 -5.88 -8.70 16.67
C THR A 95 -6.25 -9.99 15.94
N ALA A 96 -5.42 -10.46 15.02
CA ALA A 96 -5.63 -11.73 14.32
C ALA A 96 -5.76 -12.89 15.32
N ARG A 97 -4.88 -13.00 16.30
CA ARG A 97 -4.94 -14.05 17.34
C ARG A 97 -6.25 -14.01 18.14
N ARG A 98 -6.73 -12.82 18.50
CA ARG A 98 -8.03 -12.68 19.20
C ARG A 98 -9.22 -13.16 18.36
N LEU A 99 -9.09 -13.12 17.04
CA LEU A 99 -10.10 -13.55 16.08
C LEU A 99 -9.89 -14.99 15.58
N GLY A 100 -8.96 -15.74 16.16
CA GLY A 100 -8.67 -17.11 15.75
C GLY A 100 -7.90 -17.22 14.43
N ALA A 101 -7.24 -16.15 14.01
CA ALA A 101 -6.40 -16.08 12.82
C ALA A 101 -4.93 -15.84 13.21
N THR A 102 -4.04 -15.85 12.23
CA THR A 102 -2.64 -15.50 12.37
C THR A 102 -2.24 -14.43 11.36
N ALA A 103 -1.14 -13.73 11.58
CA ALA A 103 -0.60 -12.77 10.63
C ALA A 103 0.92 -12.80 10.60
N GLN A 104 1.48 -12.75 9.39
CA GLN A 104 2.92 -12.63 9.16
C GLN A 104 3.20 -11.38 8.31
N VAL A 105 4.29 -10.69 8.61
CA VAL A 105 4.83 -9.74 7.65
C VAL A 105 5.40 -10.54 6.48
N ALA A 106 4.73 -10.44 5.34
CA ALA A 106 5.11 -11.13 4.12
C ALA A 106 6.34 -10.50 3.47
N GLY A 107 6.48 -9.18 3.60
CA GLY A 107 7.62 -8.43 3.12
C GLY A 107 7.41 -6.93 3.23
N GLY A 108 8.50 -6.18 3.06
CA GLY A 108 8.52 -4.74 2.89
C GLY A 108 8.59 -4.37 1.41
N VAL A 109 8.01 -3.22 1.07
CA VAL A 109 8.15 -2.60 -0.25
C VAL A 109 8.82 -1.24 -0.10
N PRO A 110 9.64 -0.81 -1.06
CA PRO A 110 10.20 0.52 -1.03
C PRO A 110 9.08 1.57 -1.16
N ALA A 111 9.34 2.77 -0.68
CA ALA A 111 8.47 3.90 -0.89
C ALA A 111 9.29 5.09 -1.37
N MET A 112 8.77 5.85 -2.32
CA MET A 112 9.39 7.08 -2.79
C MET A 112 8.45 8.26 -2.53
N CYS A 113 9.00 9.33 -2.00
CA CYS A 113 8.28 10.59 -1.77
C CYS A 113 8.82 11.67 -2.67
N ASP A 114 7.97 12.19 -3.55
CA ASP A 114 8.33 13.27 -4.47
C ASP A 114 8.74 14.54 -3.72
N GLY A 115 8.18 14.78 -2.53
CA GLY A 115 8.58 15.90 -1.69
C GLY A 115 10.05 15.86 -1.25
N VAL A 116 10.63 14.65 -1.11
CA VAL A 116 12.05 14.45 -0.78
C VAL A 116 12.93 14.50 -2.02
N THR A 117 12.47 13.91 -3.13
CA THR A 117 13.29 13.73 -4.34
C THR A 117 13.12 14.83 -5.38
N GLN A 118 12.15 15.75 -5.21
CA GLN A 118 11.88 16.83 -6.15
C GLN A 118 13.14 17.66 -6.45
N GLY A 119 13.43 17.88 -7.74
CA GLY A 119 14.60 18.59 -8.19
C GLY A 119 15.92 17.82 -8.05
N ARG A 120 15.88 16.51 -7.78
CA ARG A 120 17.04 15.62 -7.69
C ARG A 120 16.94 14.48 -8.70
N ALA A 121 18.08 13.92 -9.06
CA ALA A 121 18.16 12.80 -10.02
C ALA A 121 17.31 11.58 -9.59
N GLY A 122 17.17 11.33 -8.29
CA GLY A 122 16.32 10.26 -7.77
C GLY A 122 14.84 10.36 -8.17
N MET A 123 14.36 11.55 -8.57
CA MET A 123 12.99 11.74 -9.04
C MET A 123 12.67 10.92 -10.31
N GLU A 124 13.67 10.61 -11.12
CA GLU A 124 13.52 9.76 -12.31
C GLU A 124 13.01 8.35 -11.98
N LEU A 125 13.24 7.87 -10.77
CA LEU A 125 12.73 6.58 -10.30
C LEU A 125 11.29 6.63 -9.78
N SER A 126 10.69 7.82 -9.67
CA SER A 126 9.39 8.01 -9.00
C SER A 126 8.30 7.12 -9.59
N LEU A 127 8.04 7.20 -10.89
CA LEU A 127 7.00 6.39 -11.52
C LEU A 127 7.40 4.92 -11.63
N PHE A 128 8.67 4.63 -11.89
CA PHE A 128 9.19 3.27 -11.97
C PHE A 128 9.06 2.51 -10.64
N SER A 129 9.08 3.21 -9.51
CA SER A 129 8.91 2.57 -8.20
C SER A 129 7.61 1.78 -8.05
N ARG A 130 6.56 2.09 -8.82
CA ARG A 130 5.31 1.30 -8.87
C ARG A 130 5.55 -0.14 -9.30
N ASP A 131 6.36 -0.33 -10.33
CA ASP A 131 6.68 -1.66 -10.85
C ASP A 131 7.51 -2.46 -9.84
N VAL A 132 8.49 -1.82 -9.21
CA VAL A 132 9.30 -2.43 -8.14
C VAL A 132 8.43 -2.83 -6.95
N ILE A 133 7.50 -1.97 -6.52
CA ILE A 133 6.57 -2.25 -5.43
C ILE A 133 5.66 -3.43 -5.79
N ALA A 134 5.12 -3.45 -7.01
CA ALA A 134 4.28 -4.53 -7.49
C ALA A 134 5.03 -5.87 -7.52
N LEU A 135 6.26 -5.87 -8.01
CA LEU A 135 7.13 -7.06 -8.05
C LEU A 135 7.49 -7.54 -6.64
N ALA A 136 7.88 -6.63 -5.74
CA ALA A 136 8.25 -6.98 -4.37
C ALA A 136 7.07 -7.60 -3.61
N ALA A 137 5.89 -6.99 -3.71
CA ALA A 137 4.67 -7.55 -3.11
C ALA A 137 4.27 -8.87 -3.79
N GLY A 138 4.41 -8.98 -5.11
CA GLY A 138 4.16 -10.21 -5.86
C GLY A 138 5.07 -11.36 -5.42
N ILE A 139 6.36 -11.10 -5.24
CA ILE A 139 7.33 -12.09 -4.72
C ILE A 139 6.88 -12.58 -3.33
N ALA A 140 6.52 -11.65 -2.44
CA ALA A 140 6.08 -11.99 -1.09
C ALA A 140 4.85 -12.91 -1.11
N LEU A 141 3.84 -12.58 -1.91
CA LEU A 141 2.59 -13.36 -2.02
C LEU A 141 2.77 -14.70 -2.74
N SER A 142 3.75 -14.80 -3.65
CA SER A 142 4.01 -16.02 -4.43
C SER A 142 4.49 -17.21 -3.59
N HIS A 143 4.81 -16.99 -2.32
CA HIS A 143 5.10 -18.08 -1.38
C HIS A 143 3.90 -18.96 -1.05
N ASN A 144 2.69 -18.53 -1.41
CA ASN A 144 1.43 -19.30 -1.24
C ASN A 144 1.13 -19.72 0.21
N VAL A 145 1.56 -18.91 1.16
CA VAL A 145 1.36 -19.18 2.60
C VAL A 145 0.26 -18.33 3.23
N PHE A 146 -0.38 -17.46 2.46
CA PHE A 146 -1.37 -16.52 2.95
C PHE A 146 -2.76 -16.79 2.39
N ASP A 147 -3.77 -16.56 3.23
CA ASP A 147 -5.19 -16.67 2.87
C ASP A 147 -5.83 -15.31 2.59
N ALA A 148 -5.18 -14.22 2.97
CA ALA A 148 -5.57 -12.84 2.70
C ALA A 148 -4.36 -11.90 2.74
N GLY A 149 -4.48 -10.70 2.17
CA GLY A 149 -3.45 -9.66 2.19
C GLY A 149 -3.91 -8.37 2.86
N LEU A 150 -3.10 -7.86 3.80
CA LEU A 150 -3.20 -6.48 4.30
C LEU A 150 -2.06 -5.67 3.73
N TYR A 151 -2.40 -4.57 3.06
CA TYR A 151 -1.45 -3.72 2.34
C TYR A 151 -1.32 -2.38 3.05
N LEU A 152 -0.19 -2.18 3.73
CA LEU A 152 0.11 -0.98 4.50
C LEU A 152 0.94 -0.03 3.65
N GLY A 153 0.33 0.97 3.09
CA GLY A 153 1.00 1.95 2.24
C GLY A 153 0.07 3.11 1.91
N VAL A 154 0.62 4.26 1.59
CA VAL A 154 -0.07 5.46 1.10
C VAL A 154 0.67 6.04 -0.10
N CYS A 155 0.18 7.08 -0.69
CA CYS A 155 0.75 7.80 -1.83
C CYS A 155 0.56 7.14 -3.21
N ASP A 156 0.80 7.96 -4.21
CA ASP A 156 0.45 7.74 -5.63
C ASP A 156 1.33 6.73 -6.38
N LYS A 157 2.43 6.29 -5.79
CA LYS A 157 3.26 5.21 -6.33
C LYS A 157 3.02 3.91 -5.58
N ILE A 158 2.96 4.00 -4.27
CA ILE A 158 2.90 2.81 -3.39
C ILE A 158 1.56 2.11 -3.56
N VAL A 159 0.45 2.84 -3.48
CA VAL A 159 -0.89 2.25 -3.59
C VAL A 159 -1.13 1.58 -4.93
N PRO A 160 -0.87 2.23 -6.08
CA PRO A 160 -1.02 1.54 -7.37
C PRO A 160 -0.12 0.32 -7.51
N GLY A 161 1.12 0.36 -7.03
CA GLY A 161 2.00 -0.82 -7.02
C GLY A 161 1.41 -1.98 -6.20
N LEU A 162 0.91 -1.69 -5.02
CA LEU A 162 0.24 -2.68 -4.17
C LEU A 162 -1.07 -3.20 -4.81
N ILE A 163 -1.84 -2.35 -5.50
CA ILE A 163 -3.05 -2.76 -6.23
C ILE A 163 -2.71 -3.71 -7.38
N ILE A 164 -1.64 -3.46 -8.13
CA ILE A 164 -1.19 -4.36 -9.19
C ILE A 164 -0.88 -5.74 -8.62
N ALA A 165 -0.15 -5.81 -7.51
CA ALA A 165 0.13 -7.07 -6.84
C ALA A 165 -1.15 -7.75 -6.34
N ALA A 166 -2.03 -7.03 -5.63
CA ALA A 166 -3.29 -7.56 -5.15
C ALA A 166 -4.18 -8.10 -6.28
N ALA A 167 -4.27 -7.37 -7.40
CA ALA A 167 -5.01 -7.82 -8.58
C ALA A 167 -4.40 -9.07 -9.23
N THR A 168 -3.07 -9.22 -9.18
CA THR A 168 -2.39 -10.43 -9.66
C THR A 168 -2.79 -11.66 -8.85
N PHE A 169 -2.99 -11.50 -7.54
CA PHE A 169 -3.50 -12.52 -6.62
C PHE A 169 -4.97 -12.30 -6.29
N GLY A 170 -5.79 -11.95 -7.29
CA GLY A 170 -7.18 -11.54 -7.13
C GLY A 170 -8.12 -12.56 -6.48
N HIS A 171 -7.66 -13.78 -6.23
CA HIS A 171 -8.36 -14.80 -5.44
C HIS A 171 -8.18 -14.63 -3.92
N LEU A 172 -7.22 -13.82 -3.50
CA LEU A 172 -7.00 -13.51 -2.08
C LEU A 172 -7.77 -12.25 -1.70
N PRO A 173 -8.55 -12.26 -0.61
CA PRO A 173 -9.09 -11.04 -0.02
C PRO A 173 -8.00 -10.01 0.24
N ALA A 174 -8.23 -8.76 -0.13
CA ALA A 174 -7.26 -7.68 -0.02
C ALA A 174 -7.86 -6.48 0.72
N VAL A 175 -7.13 -5.97 1.71
CA VAL A 175 -7.48 -4.75 2.43
C VAL A 175 -6.31 -3.78 2.42
N PHE A 176 -6.56 -2.54 2.01
CA PHE A 176 -5.58 -1.46 1.99
C PHE A 176 -5.79 -0.57 3.22
N VAL A 177 -4.73 -0.39 4.00
CA VAL A 177 -4.79 0.32 5.28
C VAL A 177 -3.95 1.59 5.19
N PRO A 178 -4.58 2.78 5.20
CA PRO A 178 -3.87 4.05 5.21
C PRO A 178 -3.28 4.37 6.59
N ALA A 179 -2.20 5.13 6.62
CA ALA A 179 -1.53 5.54 7.86
C ALA A 179 -2.21 6.73 8.58
N GLY A 180 -3.02 7.48 7.86
CA GLY A 180 -3.64 8.69 8.37
C GLY A 180 -2.85 9.98 8.06
N PRO A 181 -3.51 11.15 8.19
CA PRO A 181 -2.90 12.44 7.88
C PRO A 181 -1.95 12.90 8.99
N MET A 182 -0.96 13.72 8.61
CA MET A 182 -0.18 14.52 9.54
C MET A 182 -1.09 15.58 10.18
N PRO A 183 -0.92 15.92 11.46
CA PRO A 183 -1.59 17.07 12.05
C PRO A 183 -1.27 18.37 11.30
N SER A 184 -2.16 19.36 11.38
CA SER A 184 -1.93 20.66 10.73
C SER A 184 -0.73 21.36 11.33
N GLY A 185 0.15 21.84 10.45
CA GLY A 185 1.31 22.65 10.81
C GLY A 185 1.09 24.13 10.50
N LEU A 186 2.15 24.80 10.04
CA LEU A 186 2.11 26.21 9.67
C LEU A 186 1.02 26.49 8.63
N PRO A 187 0.18 27.50 8.80
CA PRO A 187 -0.83 27.89 7.82
C PRO A 187 -0.26 28.17 6.43
N ASN A 188 -1.04 27.87 5.38
CA ASN A 188 -0.55 27.96 4.00
C ASN A 188 -0.20 29.39 3.57
N ASP A 189 -0.93 30.39 4.05
CA ASP A 189 -0.68 31.81 3.79
C ASP A 189 0.65 32.25 4.41
N GLU A 190 0.93 31.85 5.62
CA GLU A 190 2.19 32.15 6.28
C GLU A 190 3.38 31.45 5.61
N LYS A 191 3.21 30.18 5.26
CA LYS A 191 4.22 29.44 4.49
C LYS A 191 4.51 30.10 3.15
N SER A 192 3.47 30.53 2.43
CA SER A 192 3.62 31.25 1.16
C SER A 192 4.30 32.60 1.33
N ARG A 193 3.99 33.31 2.40
CA ARG A 193 4.62 34.58 2.74
C ARG A 193 6.14 34.43 2.93
N VAL A 194 6.58 33.43 3.70
CA VAL A 194 8.00 33.17 3.94
C VAL A 194 8.71 32.75 2.65
N ARG A 195 8.10 31.89 1.84
CA ARG A 195 8.64 31.46 0.53
C ARG A 195 8.83 32.64 -0.41
N ASN A 196 7.85 33.52 -0.50
CA ASN A 196 7.93 34.73 -1.31
C ASN A 196 9.00 35.70 -0.79
N ALA A 197 9.10 35.87 0.53
CA ALA A 197 10.14 36.72 1.13
C ALA A 197 11.55 36.18 0.82
N TYR A 198 11.74 34.87 0.90
CA TYR A 198 12.99 34.22 0.50
C TYR A 198 13.30 34.40 -0.99
N ALA A 199 12.32 34.18 -1.85
CA ALA A 199 12.49 34.39 -3.29
C ALA A 199 12.84 35.86 -3.66
N ASN A 200 12.34 36.82 -2.88
CA ASN A 200 12.61 38.24 -3.03
C ASN A 200 13.89 38.71 -2.31
N GLY A 201 14.63 37.78 -1.67
CA GLY A 201 15.86 38.13 -0.95
C GLY A 201 15.65 38.87 0.38
N THR A 202 14.43 38.91 0.91
CA THR A 202 14.08 39.57 2.19
C THR A 202 13.98 38.67 3.38
N ALA A 203 14.10 37.33 3.20
CA ALA A 203 14.22 36.32 4.25
C ALA A 203 15.46 35.47 4.03
N SER A 204 16.03 34.97 5.10
CA SER A 204 17.19 34.10 5.05
C SER A 204 16.79 32.63 4.73
N ARG A 205 17.80 31.81 4.37
CA ARG A 205 17.60 30.36 4.24
C ARG A 205 17.17 29.71 5.56
N ALA A 206 17.63 30.25 6.68
CA ALA A 206 17.25 29.76 8.01
C ALA A 206 15.77 30.00 8.29
N ASP A 207 15.24 31.17 7.93
CA ASP A 207 13.81 31.48 8.06
C ASP A 207 12.95 30.57 7.19
N LEU A 208 13.39 30.35 5.94
CA LEU A 208 12.70 29.40 5.05
C LEU A 208 12.71 27.98 5.63
N MET A 209 13.86 27.50 6.11
CA MET A 209 13.97 26.16 6.70
C MET A 209 13.07 26.03 7.92
N ALA A 210 13.03 27.01 8.80
CA ALA A 210 12.16 27.01 9.98
C ALA A 210 10.67 26.92 9.59
N ALA A 211 10.24 27.66 8.59
CA ALA A 211 8.86 27.62 8.08
C ALA A 211 8.52 26.28 7.42
N GLU A 212 9.43 25.71 6.64
CA GLU A 212 9.22 24.38 6.03
C GLU A 212 9.15 23.29 7.10
N MET A 213 10.03 23.29 8.10
CA MET A 213 9.98 22.33 9.20
C MET A 213 8.73 22.48 10.06
N ALA A 214 8.23 23.68 10.26
CA ALA A 214 6.96 23.93 10.94
C ALA A 214 5.74 23.50 10.10
N SER A 215 5.88 23.37 8.79
CA SER A 215 4.85 22.88 7.89
C SER A 215 4.80 21.35 7.83
N TYR A 216 5.97 20.70 7.90
CA TYR A 216 6.15 19.24 7.86
C TYR A 216 6.76 18.77 9.18
N HIS A 217 5.97 18.81 10.25
CA HIS A 217 6.47 18.78 11.63
C HIS A 217 6.23 17.47 12.39
N GLY A 218 5.63 16.46 11.76
CA GLY A 218 5.28 15.22 12.44
C GLY A 218 5.07 14.04 11.52
N ILE A 219 4.63 12.94 12.10
CA ILE A 219 4.32 11.69 11.39
C ILE A 219 2.93 11.77 10.74
N GLY A 220 2.73 11.00 9.67
CA GLY A 220 1.48 10.98 8.90
C GLY A 220 1.66 11.51 7.48
N THR A 221 0.63 11.35 6.64
CA THR A 221 0.65 11.87 5.28
C THR A 221 0.71 13.39 5.29
N CYS A 222 1.65 13.95 4.53
CA CYS A 222 1.83 15.37 4.42
C CYS A 222 0.63 16.06 3.73
N THR A 223 0.61 17.40 3.81
CA THR A 223 -0.46 18.24 3.25
C THR A 223 -0.43 18.37 1.71
N PHE A 224 0.35 17.58 1.02
CA PHE A 224 0.22 17.41 -0.43
C PHE A 224 -1.10 16.72 -0.72
N TYR A 225 -2.15 17.53 -0.84
CA TYR A 225 -3.48 17.05 -1.13
C TYR A 225 -3.56 16.43 -2.51
N GLY A 226 -4.41 15.46 -2.63
CA GLY A 226 -4.62 14.70 -3.85
C GLY A 226 -4.14 13.27 -3.67
N THR A 227 -3.04 12.92 -4.31
CA THR A 227 -2.63 11.52 -4.41
C THR A 227 -2.14 10.89 -3.10
N ALA A 228 -1.57 11.65 -2.18
CA ALA A 228 -1.15 11.14 -0.88
C ALA A 228 -2.34 10.63 -0.04
N ASN A 229 -3.50 11.28 -0.16
CA ASN A 229 -4.70 11.03 0.62
C ASN A 229 -5.87 10.45 -0.19
N THR A 230 -5.71 10.18 -1.48
CA THR A 230 -6.81 9.75 -2.35
C THR A 230 -7.31 8.35 -2.12
N LYS A 231 -6.69 7.57 -1.27
CA LYS A 231 -7.26 6.29 -0.82
C LYS A 231 -8.64 6.41 -0.21
N ASP A 232 -8.92 7.57 0.38
CA ASP A 232 -10.20 7.84 1.01
C ASP A 232 -11.35 7.99 0.02
N ARG A 233 -11.07 8.00 -1.25
CA ARG A 233 -12.12 8.21 -2.25
C ARG A 233 -12.71 6.97 -2.81
N LYS A 234 -12.53 5.88 -2.18
CA LYS A 234 -13.24 4.95 -2.59
C LYS A 234 -13.12 3.75 -2.53
N SER A 235 -13.26 3.53 -1.64
CA SER A 235 -14.29 2.69 -1.35
C SER A 235 -15.40 2.92 -2.28
N VAL A 236 -15.29 2.67 -3.43
CA VAL A 236 -16.42 2.46 -4.21
C VAL A 236 -16.29 1.21 -4.97
N VAL A 237 -17.09 0.49 -4.57
CA VAL A 237 -17.94 -0.44 -5.13
C VAL A 237 -18.41 -1.16 -5.14
#